data_1ca7e0f46f6212da0cb1e1bc66dcc8e0
#
_entry.id   1ca7e0f46f6212da0cb1e1bc66dcc8e0
#
_cell.length_a   1.000
_cell.length_b   1.000
_cell.length_c   1.000
_cell.angle_alpha   90.00
_cell.angle_beta   90.00
_cell.angle_gamma   90.00
#
_symmetry.space_group_name_H-M   'P 1'
#
loop_
_entity.id
_entity.type
_entity.pdbx_description
1 polymer ?
#
loop_
_entity_poly.entity_id
_entity_poly.type
_entity_poly.pdbx_seq_one_letter_code
_entity_poly.pdbx_strand_id
1 'polypeptide(L)'
;EFLRTQQHLRPRTNLFRAVFRIRSVAAAAIHRFFQEQGFVYVNTPIITTSDCEGAGEMFRVTTLDPKNPPLTESGEVDWSQDFFGKHASLTVSGQLNAENFAMAFGDVYTFGPTFRAENSNTTRHAAEFWMIEPEMAFADLNDYMDNAEAMLKYVLKDVMATCPDELNMLNKFVDKGLLERLDHVANSDFARVTYTEAVEILEQAVAAGHQFDYPVSWGIDLQTEHERFLTEEHFKRPTFVTDYPAEIKAFYMRMNED
;
A
#
# COMPACT_ATOMS: atom_id res chain seq x y z
N GLU A 1 -2.76 15.79 -20.73
CA GLU A 1 -3.03 14.83 -21.82
C GLU A 1 -1.87 14.77 -22.81
N PHE A 2 -1.36 15.89 -23.32
CA PHE A 2 -0.20 15.93 -24.24
C PHE A 2 1.00 15.11 -23.76
N LEU A 3 1.39 15.23 -22.49
CA LEU A 3 2.52 14.49 -21.93
C LEU A 3 2.28 12.96 -21.84
N ARG A 4 1.06 12.47 -21.94
CA ARG A 4 0.77 11.02 -22.02
C ARG A 4 1.18 10.44 -23.35
N THR A 5 1.08 11.23 -24.43
CA THR A 5 1.46 10.81 -25.79
C THR A 5 2.92 11.10 -26.10
N GLN A 6 3.59 11.96 -25.30
CA GLN A 6 4.98 12.39 -25.48
C GLN A 6 5.83 11.99 -24.28
N GLN A 7 5.97 10.69 -24.04
CA GLN A 7 6.61 10.14 -22.83
C GLN A 7 8.04 10.66 -22.61
N HIS A 8 8.81 10.86 -23.67
CA HIS A 8 10.18 11.35 -23.60
C HIS A 8 10.30 12.81 -23.12
N LEU A 9 9.21 13.57 -23.13
CA LEU A 9 9.16 14.94 -22.60
C LEU A 9 8.78 14.98 -21.12
N ARG A 10 8.13 13.94 -20.58
CA ARG A 10 7.66 13.90 -19.19
C ARG A 10 8.78 14.22 -18.20
N PRO A 11 9.93 13.50 -18.19
CA PRO A 11 10.99 13.74 -17.22
C PRO A 11 11.71 15.09 -17.39
N ARG A 12 11.48 15.79 -18.51
CA ARG A 12 12.04 17.13 -18.76
C ARG A 12 11.20 18.25 -18.18
N THR A 13 9.98 17.98 -17.75
CA THR A 13 9.13 18.97 -17.09
C THR A 13 9.51 19.12 -15.62
N ASN A 14 9.34 20.31 -15.07
CA ASN A 14 9.65 20.57 -13.66
C ASN A 14 8.86 19.67 -12.71
N LEU A 15 7.58 19.43 -13.02
CA LEU A 15 6.71 18.56 -12.21
C LEU A 15 7.24 17.12 -12.14
N PHE A 16 7.42 16.47 -13.30
CA PHE A 16 7.88 15.09 -13.31
C PHE A 16 9.32 14.93 -12.83
N ARG A 17 10.19 15.91 -13.12
CA ARG A 17 11.54 15.94 -12.57
C ARG A 17 11.51 15.93 -11.04
N ALA A 18 10.69 16.78 -10.42
CA ALA A 18 10.54 16.81 -8.96
C ALA A 18 9.97 15.49 -8.43
N VAL A 19 8.89 14.99 -9.00
CA VAL A 19 8.25 13.74 -8.56
C VAL A 19 9.21 12.56 -8.65
N PHE A 20 9.92 12.38 -9.78
CA PHE A 20 10.83 11.24 -9.93
C PHE A 20 12.08 11.37 -9.05
N ARG A 21 12.56 12.58 -8.78
CA ARG A 21 13.67 12.78 -7.82
C ARG A 21 13.25 12.43 -6.40
N ILE A 22 12.09 12.93 -5.95
CA ILE A 22 11.53 12.57 -4.63
C ILE A 22 11.29 11.06 -4.53
N ARG A 23 10.70 10.44 -5.56
CA ARG A 23 10.48 8.99 -5.59
C ARG A 23 11.81 8.21 -5.46
N SER A 24 12.86 8.64 -6.14
CA SER A 24 14.19 8.02 -6.05
C SER A 24 14.77 8.11 -4.64
N VAL A 25 14.68 9.29 -4.00
CA VAL A 25 15.17 9.49 -2.64
C VAL A 25 14.35 8.68 -1.64
N ALA A 26 13.03 8.70 -1.75
CA ALA A 26 12.13 7.91 -0.90
C ALA A 26 12.42 6.41 -0.99
N ALA A 27 12.62 5.87 -2.19
CA ALA A 27 12.96 4.45 -2.37
C ALA A 27 14.29 4.08 -1.69
N ALA A 28 15.31 4.93 -1.82
CA ALA A 28 16.58 4.72 -1.12
C ALA A 28 16.43 4.84 0.41
N ALA A 29 15.59 5.76 0.89
CA ALA A 29 15.31 5.92 2.32
C ALA A 29 14.60 4.70 2.91
N ILE A 30 13.63 4.11 2.20
CA ILE A 30 12.97 2.86 2.61
C ILE A 30 13.99 1.74 2.81
N HIS A 31 14.88 1.53 1.83
CA HIS A 31 15.92 0.51 1.95
C HIS A 31 16.87 0.79 3.13
N ARG A 32 17.32 2.04 3.30
CA ARG A 32 18.18 2.39 4.43
C ARG A 32 17.51 2.12 5.78
N PHE A 33 16.26 2.57 5.94
CA PHE A 33 15.52 2.36 7.17
C PHE A 33 15.49 0.89 7.58
N PHE A 34 15.03 0.00 6.71
CA PHE A 34 14.91 -1.41 7.03
C PHE A 34 16.26 -2.09 7.26
N GLN A 35 17.28 -1.76 6.45
CA GLN A 35 18.60 -2.34 6.62
C GLN A 35 19.30 -1.86 7.91
N GLU A 36 19.11 -0.60 8.30
CA GLU A 36 19.61 -0.07 9.58
C GLU A 36 18.94 -0.71 10.79
N GLN A 37 17.68 -1.17 10.64
CA GLN A 37 16.96 -1.96 11.64
C GLN A 37 17.32 -3.45 11.63
N GLY A 38 18.18 -3.89 10.72
CA GLY A 38 18.61 -5.29 10.62
C GLY A 38 17.72 -6.19 9.75
N PHE A 39 16.73 -5.64 9.08
CA PHE A 39 15.88 -6.41 8.15
C PHE A 39 16.65 -6.88 6.92
N VAL A 40 16.34 -8.07 6.46
CA VAL A 40 16.87 -8.62 5.21
C VAL A 40 15.95 -8.29 4.05
N TYR A 41 16.47 -7.64 3.01
CA TYR A 41 15.73 -7.40 1.78
C TYR A 41 15.57 -8.70 1.00
N VAL A 42 14.32 -9.07 0.69
CA VAL A 42 13.98 -10.26 -0.07
C VAL A 42 13.40 -9.86 -1.43
N ASN A 43 14.00 -10.36 -2.49
CA ASN A 43 13.52 -10.17 -3.85
C ASN A 43 12.62 -11.34 -4.27
N THR A 44 11.31 -11.19 -4.07
CA THR A 44 10.33 -12.23 -4.38
C THR A 44 9.97 -12.27 -5.87
N PRO A 45 9.54 -13.43 -6.40
CA PRO A 45 9.17 -13.56 -7.80
C PRO A 45 7.99 -12.66 -8.19
N ILE A 46 8.11 -11.99 -9.34
CA ILE A 46 7.02 -11.18 -9.94
C ILE A 46 6.04 -12.06 -10.69
N ILE A 47 6.54 -13.12 -11.38
CA ILE A 47 5.68 -14.11 -12.01
C ILE A 47 5.49 -15.26 -11.03
N THR A 48 4.24 -15.56 -10.72
CA THR A 48 3.88 -16.56 -9.72
C THR A 48 2.76 -17.46 -10.22
N THR A 49 2.67 -18.65 -9.66
CA THR A 49 1.56 -19.59 -9.87
C THR A 49 0.65 -19.66 -8.63
N SER A 50 0.91 -18.82 -7.64
CA SER A 50 0.14 -18.74 -6.39
C SER A 50 -0.65 -17.44 -6.34
N ASP A 51 -1.89 -17.50 -5.89
CA ASP A 51 -2.69 -16.34 -5.53
C ASP A 51 -2.51 -16.09 -4.03
N CYS A 52 -1.85 -15.00 -3.68
CA CYS A 52 -1.50 -14.69 -2.30
C CYS A 52 -2.73 -14.34 -1.45
N GLU A 53 -3.66 -13.59 -2.01
CA GLU A 53 -4.78 -13.05 -1.24
C GLU A 53 -6.10 -13.81 -1.51
N GLY A 54 -6.14 -14.69 -2.54
CA GLY A 54 -7.31 -15.47 -2.91
C GLY A 54 -8.51 -14.67 -3.39
N ALA A 55 -8.34 -13.36 -3.62
CA ALA A 55 -9.42 -12.43 -3.91
C ALA A 55 -9.11 -11.44 -5.03
N GLY A 56 -7.88 -11.41 -5.52
CA GLY A 56 -7.46 -10.44 -6.51
C GLY A 56 -7.65 -10.93 -7.95
N GLU A 57 -8.17 -10.08 -8.83
CA GLU A 57 -8.05 -10.31 -10.26
C GLU A 57 -6.57 -10.18 -10.66
N MET A 58 -5.97 -11.29 -11.08
CA MET A 58 -4.57 -11.34 -11.46
C MET A 58 -4.39 -11.18 -12.97
N PHE A 59 -3.40 -10.39 -13.38
CA PHE A 59 -2.95 -10.38 -14.77
C PHE A 59 -2.29 -11.71 -15.12
N ARG A 60 -2.81 -12.37 -16.14
CA ARG A 60 -2.26 -13.65 -16.60
C ARG A 60 -1.00 -13.46 -17.42
N VAL A 61 -0.01 -14.31 -17.16
CA VAL A 61 1.23 -14.41 -17.94
C VAL A 61 1.21 -15.72 -18.71
N THR A 62 1.29 -15.66 -20.04
CA THR A 62 1.28 -16.84 -20.89
C THR A 62 2.11 -16.63 -22.15
N THR A 63 2.70 -17.71 -22.67
CA THR A 63 3.37 -17.75 -23.97
C THR A 63 2.52 -18.41 -25.04
N LEU A 64 1.32 -18.89 -24.69
CA LEU A 64 0.38 -19.49 -25.64
C LEU A 64 -0.22 -18.42 -26.57
N ASP A 65 -0.45 -18.80 -27.84
CA ASP A 65 -1.15 -17.92 -28.77
C ASP A 65 -2.63 -17.75 -28.34
N PRO A 66 -3.09 -16.55 -28.00
CA PRO A 66 -4.46 -16.32 -27.56
C PRO A 66 -5.51 -16.60 -28.66
N LYS A 67 -5.10 -16.62 -29.94
CA LYS A 67 -5.99 -16.91 -31.06
C LYS A 67 -6.16 -18.40 -31.34
N ASN A 68 -5.17 -19.21 -30.97
CA ASN A 68 -5.19 -20.64 -31.21
C ASN A 68 -4.43 -21.39 -30.10
N PRO A 69 -4.94 -21.34 -28.85
CA PRO A 69 -4.30 -22.04 -27.75
C PRO A 69 -4.45 -23.57 -27.94
N PRO A 70 -3.52 -24.37 -27.43
CA PRO A 70 -3.72 -25.82 -27.35
C PRO A 70 -4.91 -26.12 -26.43
N LEU A 71 -5.69 -27.12 -26.78
CA LEU A 71 -6.90 -27.51 -26.03
C LEU A 71 -6.75 -28.93 -25.47
N THR A 72 -7.37 -29.14 -24.30
CA THR A 72 -7.57 -30.48 -23.73
C THR A 72 -8.65 -31.24 -24.48
N GLU A 73 -8.83 -32.52 -24.17
CA GLU A 73 -9.95 -33.33 -24.72
C GLU A 73 -11.33 -32.74 -24.36
N SER A 74 -11.45 -32.01 -23.27
CA SER A 74 -12.68 -31.31 -22.84
C SER A 74 -12.91 -29.96 -23.57
N GLY A 75 -11.97 -29.52 -24.40
CA GLY A 75 -12.06 -28.24 -25.12
C GLY A 75 -11.61 -27.01 -24.32
N GLU A 76 -11.04 -27.20 -23.15
CA GLU A 76 -10.46 -26.14 -22.35
C GLU A 76 -9.00 -25.87 -22.76
N VAL A 77 -8.45 -24.70 -22.43
CA VAL A 77 -7.04 -24.40 -22.72
C VAL A 77 -6.14 -25.35 -21.94
N ASP A 78 -5.25 -26.03 -22.65
CA ASP A 78 -4.25 -26.93 -22.07
C ASP A 78 -3.03 -26.15 -21.53
N TRP A 79 -3.11 -25.70 -20.30
CA TRP A 79 -2.04 -24.96 -19.63
C TRP A 79 -0.78 -25.77 -19.37
N SER A 80 -0.83 -27.11 -19.51
CA SER A 80 0.36 -27.95 -19.36
C SER A 80 1.40 -27.70 -20.47
N GLN A 81 0.94 -27.12 -21.59
CA GLN A 81 1.78 -26.73 -22.74
C GLN A 81 2.31 -25.30 -22.66
N ASP A 82 1.90 -24.52 -21.65
CA ASP A 82 2.47 -23.19 -21.42
C ASP A 82 3.86 -23.26 -20.79
N PHE A 83 4.59 -22.14 -20.79
CA PHE A 83 5.98 -22.06 -20.34
C PHE A 83 6.22 -22.68 -18.95
N PHE A 84 5.33 -22.43 -17.99
CA PHE A 84 5.43 -22.97 -16.63
C PHE A 84 4.68 -24.29 -16.43
N GLY A 85 4.05 -24.85 -17.45
CA GLY A 85 3.21 -26.04 -17.38
C GLY A 85 1.95 -25.91 -16.51
N LYS A 86 1.57 -24.71 -16.17
CA LYS A 86 0.37 -24.36 -15.36
C LYS A 86 0.07 -22.86 -15.48
N HIS A 87 -1.08 -22.46 -14.94
CA HIS A 87 -1.41 -21.03 -14.86
C HIS A 87 -0.32 -20.23 -14.15
N ALA A 88 0.10 -19.14 -14.77
CA ALA A 88 1.00 -18.17 -14.17
C ALA A 88 0.39 -16.77 -14.30
N SER A 89 0.70 -15.92 -13.33
CA SER A 89 0.18 -14.56 -13.23
C SER A 89 1.25 -13.60 -12.70
N LEU A 90 1.01 -12.30 -12.86
CA LEU A 90 1.76 -11.29 -12.15
C LEU A 90 1.32 -11.28 -10.70
N THR A 91 2.28 -11.13 -9.78
CA THR A 91 2.03 -11.19 -8.33
C THR A 91 1.18 -10.01 -7.85
N VAL A 92 0.29 -10.27 -6.91
CA VAL A 92 -0.48 -9.25 -6.16
C VAL A 92 0.19 -8.84 -4.86
N SER A 93 1.16 -9.64 -4.37
CA SER A 93 1.94 -9.42 -3.14
C SER A 93 3.15 -10.36 -3.10
N GLY A 94 4.21 -9.93 -2.47
CA GLY A 94 5.38 -10.76 -2.16
C GLY A 94 5.23 -11.58 -0.88
N GLN A 95 4.15 -11.42 -0.12
CA GLN A 95 3.98 -11.94 1.24
C GLN A 95 4.26 -13.43 1.39
N LEU A 96 3.59 -14.31 0.62
CA LEU A 96 3.76 -15.77 0.75
C LEU A 96 5.20 -16.25 0.58
N ASN A 97 5.96 -15.59 -0.29
CA ASN A 97 7.38 -15.89 -0.44
C ASN A 97 8.20 -15.27 0.70
N ALA A 98 7.88 -14.03 1.12
CA ALA A 98 8.60 -13.34 2.19
C ALA A 98 8.46 -14.07 3.53
N GLU A 99 7.31 -14.63 3.86
CA GLU A 99 7.09 -15.41 5.07
C GLU A 99 8.04 -16.62 5.19
N ASN A 100 8.36 -17.30 4.07
CA ASN A 100 9.35 -18.37 4.10
C ASN A 100 10.74 -17.87 4.50
N PHE A 101 11.09 -16.66 4.10
CA PHE A 101 12.37 -16.04 4.49
C PHE A 101 12.32 -15.53 5.92
N ALA A 102 11.18 -14.99 6.38
CA ALA A 102 10.99 -14.58 7.77
C ALA A 102 11.16 -15.75 8.74
N MET A 103 10.69 -16.94 8.37
CA MET A 103 10.89 -18.16 9.17
C MET A 103 12.37 -18.56 9.33
N ALA A 104 13.27 -18.07 8.46
CA ALA A 104 14.69 -18.37 8.51
C ALA A 104 15.54 -17.19 9.05
N PHE A 105 15.16 -15.97 8.73
CA PHE A 105 15.95 -14.76 9.01
C PHE A 105 15.37 -13.88 10.12
N GLY A 106 14.12 -14.09 10.53
CA GLY A 106 13.41 -13.24 11.48
C GLY A 106 12.72 -12.07 10.77
N ASP A 107 13.41 -10.93 10.65
CA ASP A 107 12.85 -9.74 10.07
C ASP A 107 13.30 -9.57 8.61
N VAL A 108 12.32 -9.52 7.71
CA VAL A 108 12.57 -9.37 6.27
C VAL A 108 11.64 -8.30 5.70
N TYR A 109 11.94 -7.81 4.51
CA TYR A 109 11.01 -6.96 3.78
C TYR A 109 11.13 -7.17 2.27
N THR A 110 10.01 -7.02 1.58
CA THR A 110 9.98 -6.81 0.14
C THR A 110 9.75 -5.34 -0.16
N PHE A 111 10.28 -4.87 -1.26
CA PHE A 111 9.95 -3.58 -1.84
C PHE A 111 10.05 -3.71 -3.35
N GLY A 112 8.93 -3.91 -4.00
CA GLY A 112 8.88 -4.25 -5.42
C GLY A 112 7.51 -4.06 -6.06
N PRO A 113 7.44 -4.24 -7.39
CA PRO A 113 6.22 -4.07 -8.15
C PRO A 113 5.22 -5.18 -7.84
N THR A 114 3.95 -4.78 -7.69
CA THR A 114 2.79 -5.64 -7.57
C THR A 114 1.72 -5.21 -8.56
N PHE A 115 0.83 -6.14 -8.90
CA PHE A 115 -0.12 -5.96 -9.99
C PHE A 115 -1.49 -6.44 -9.58
N ARG A 116 -2.52 -5.62 -9.79
CA ARG A 116 -3.92 -5.96 -9.54
C ARG A 116 -4.76 -5.58 -10.73
N ALA A 117 -5.51 -6.53 -11.29
CA ALA A 117 -6.33 -6.37 -12.48
C ALA A 117 -7.76 -5.88 -12.16
N GLU A 118 -8.01 -5.46 -10.94
CA GLU A 118 -9.30 -4.98 -10.48
C GLU A 118 -9.79 -3.79 -11.32
N ASN A 119 -11.03 -3.85 -11.76
CA ASN A 119 -11.66 -2.77 -12.48
C ASN A 119 -12.14 -1.66 -11.52
N SER A 120 -11.19 -0.90 -10.98
CA SER A 120 -11.47 0.21 -10.08
C SER A 120 -10.94 1.52 -10.63
N ASN A 121 -11.81 2.53 -10.71
CA ASN A 121 -11.52 3.86 -11.25
C ASN A 121 -11.46 4.93 -10.15
N THR A 122 -10.74 4.66 -9.06
CA THR A 122 -10.53 5.64 -8.00
C THR A 122 -9.14 6.28 -8.10
N THR A 123 -8.93 7.37 -7.39
CA THR A 123 -7.64 8.06 -7.32
C THR A 123 -6.57 7.27 -6.53
N ARG A 124 -6.99 6.21 -5.82
CA ARG A 124 -6.13 5.39 -4.96
C ARG A 124 -5.76 4.03 -5.57
N HIS A 125 -6.35 3.65 -6.72
CA HIS A 125 -6.10 2.37 -7.36
C HIS A 125 -5.24 2.53 -8.61
N ALA A 126 -4.20 1.73 -8.70
CA ALA A 126 -3.36 1.58 -9.88
C ALA A 126 -3.18 0.09 -10.17
N ALA A 127 -3.15 -0.27 -11.45
CA ALA A 127 -2.96 -1.66 -11.86
C ALA A 127 -1.53 -2.18 -11.60
N GLU A 128 -0.56 -1.27 -11.50
CA GLU A 128 0.83 -1.54 -11.13
C GLU A 128 1.28 -0.53 -10.08
N PHE A 129 1.82 -0.98 -8.98
CA PHE A 129 2.34 -0.15 -7.90
C PHE A 129 3.45 -0.89 -7.15
N TRP A 130 4.21 -0.17 -6.35
CA TRP A 130 5.24 -0.76 -5.50
C TRP A 130 4.75 -0.88 -4.07
N MET A 131 4.83 -2.07 -3.50
CA MET A 131 4.48 -2.33 -2.10
C MET A 131 5.74 -2.40 -1.24
N ILE A 132 5.60 -1.89 -0.02
CA ILE A 132 6.55 -2.05 1.07
C ILE A 132 5.93 -3.08 2.01
N GLU A 133 6.51 -4.25 2.13
CA GLU A 133 5.93 -5.38 2.84
C GLU A 133 6.95 -5.95 3.84
N PRO A 134 7.07 -5.37 5.05
CA PRO A 134 7.87 -5.96 6.11
C PRO A 134 7.17 -7.15 6.75
N GLU A 135 7.92 -8.22 7.00
CA GLU A 135 7.50 -9.41 7.74
C GLU A 135 8.39 -9.53 8.99
N MET A 136 7.79 -9.42 10.15
CA MET A 136 8.48 -9.38 11.43
C MET A 136 8.13 -10.62 12.25
N ALA A 137 9.06 -11.58 12.33
CA ALA A 137 8.85 -12.76 13.14
C ALA A 137 8.79 -12.41 14.63
N PHE A 138 7.84 -13.01 15.36
CA PHE A 138 7.63 -12.84 16.81
C PHE A 138 7.16 -11.44 17.25
N ALA A 139 6.85 -10.55 16.32
CA ALA A 139 6.29 -9.23 16.59
C ALA A 139 4.78 -9.30 16.86
N ASP A 140 4.29 -8.39 17.68
CA ASP A 140 2.86 -8.15 17.86
C ASP A 140 2.37 -6.93 17.07
N LEU A 141 1.09 -6.58 17.19
CA LEU A 141 0.50 -5.45 16.48
C LEU A 141 1.14 -4.11 16.91
N ASN A 142 1.54 -3.96 18.16
CA ASN A 142 2.19 -2.74 18.63
C ASN A 142 3.57 -2.58 18.02
N ASP A 143 4.36 -3.64 17.97
CA ASP A 143 5.67 -3.65 17.31
C ASP A 143 5.54 -3.24 15.84
N TYR A 144 4.49 -3.77 15.17
CA TYR A 144 4.22 -3.44 13.77
C TYR A 144 3.84 -1.96 13.59
N MET A 145 2.97 -1.42 14.44
CA MET A 145 2.59 0.00 14.40
C MET A 145 3.79 0.91 14.68
N ASP A 146 4.64 0.56 15.65
CA ASP A 146 5.86 1.30 15.96
C ASP A 146 6.82 1.33 14.77
N ASN A 147 7.02 0.20 14.11
CA ASN A 147 7.86 0.10 12.93
C ASN A 147 7.29 0.93 11.76
N ALA A 148 5.99 0.85 11.50
CA ALA A 148 5.32 1.60 10.43
C ALA A 148 5.41 3.12 10.66
N GLU A 149 5.16 3.59 11.89
CA GLU A 149 5.31 4.99 12.26
C GLU A 149 6.75 5.48 12.09
N ALA A 150 7.71 4.72 12.61
CA ALA A 150 9.13 5.05 12.50
C ALA A 150 9.59 5.12 11.03
N MET A 151 9.18 4.17 10.20
CA MET A 151 9.50 4.12 8.78
C MET A 151 8.96 5.34 8.03
N LEU A 152 7.69 5.69 8.23
CA LEU A 152 7.08 6.84 7.59
C LEU A 152 7.78 8.14 7.99
N LYS A 153 8.03 8.34 9.28
CA LYS A 153 8.77 9.52 9.79
C LYS A 153 10.18 9.60 9.22
N TYR A 154 10.89 8.49 9.15
CA TYR A 154 12.24 8.42 8.60
C TYR A 154 12.28 8.84 7.13
N VAL A 155 11.41 8.25 6.31
CA VAL A 155 11.33 8.54 4.87
C VAL A 155 10.95 10.00 4.63
N LEU A 156 9.96 10.52 5.35
CA LEU A 156 9.55 11.93 5.23
C LEU A 156 10.70 12.89 5.58
N LYS A 157 11.38 12.67 6.70
CA LYS A 157 12.51 13.51 7.14
C LYS A 157 13.66 13.47 6.14
N ASP A 158 14.00 12.31 5.60
CA ASP A 158 15.05 12.16 4.59
C ASP A 158 14.69 12.88 3.28
N VAL A 159 13.46 12.75 2.81
CA VAL A 159 12.97 13.45 1.61
C VAL A 159 12.97 14.96 1.82
N MET A 160 12.49 15.45 2.97
CA MET A 160 12.46 16.87 3.29
C MET A 160 13.87 17.47 3.35
N ALA A 161 14.83 16.74 3.89
CA ALA A 161 16.22 17.16 3.98
C ALA A 161 16.95 17.13 2.61
N THR A 162 16.62 16.14 1.76
CA THR A 162 17.36 15.87 0.51
C THR A 162 16.77 16.58 -0.71
N CYS A 163 15.46 16.86 -0.70
CA CYS A 163 14.72 17.42 -1.84
C CYS A 163 14.02 18.75 -1.52
N PRO A 164 14.66 19.73 -0.86
CA PRO A 164 13.99 20.96 -0.47
C PRO A 164 13.50 21.79 -1.66
N ASP A 165 14.26 21.85 -2.76
CA ASP A 165 13.90 22.63 -3.93
C ASP A 165 12.68 22.04 -4.67
N GLU A 166 12.64 20.71 -4.81
CA GLU A 166 11.54 19.98 -5.40
C GLU A 166 10.26 20.16 -4.58
N LEU A 167 10.35 20.01 -3.26
CA LEU A 167 9.22 20.19 -2.33
C LEU A 167 8.73 21.64 -2.32
N ASN A 168 9.61 22.63 -2.32
CA ASN A 168 9.24 24.04 -2.41
C ASN A 168 8.49 24.34 -3.72
N MET A 169 8.96 23.78 -4.84
CA MET A 169 8.28 23.92 -6.14
C MET A 169 6.88 23.29 -6.11
N LEU A 170 6.75 22.08 -5.56
CA LEU A 170 5.45 21.41 -5.44
C LEU A 170 4.52 22.16 -4.49
N ASN A 171 5.02 22.64 -3.36
CA ASN A 171 4.25 23.46 -2.41
C ASN A 171 3.73 24.75 -3.03
N LYS A 172 4.54 25.40 -3.87
CA LYS A 172 4.17 26.67 -4.51
C LYS A 172 3.15 26.49 -5.64
N PHE A 173 3.31 25.47 -6.47
CA PHE A 173 2.61 25.38 -7.76
C PHE A 173 1.59 24.24 -7.85
N VAL A 174 1.64 23.27 -6.97
CA VAL A 174 0.79 22.06 -7.04
C VAL A 174 -0.12 21.99 -5.83
N ASP A 175 0.43 22.08 -4.61
CA ASP A 175 -0.31 21.85 -3.38
C ASP A 175 0.17 22.77 -2.26
N LYS A 176 -0.52 23.88 -2.10
CA LYS A 176 -0.26 24.84 -1.03
C LYS A 176 -0.57 24.19 0.34
N GLY A 177 0.42 24.18 1.23
CA GLY A 177 0.32 23.51 2.53
C GLY A 177 1.00 22.13 2.56
N LEU A 178 1.59 21.68 1.46
CA LEU A 178 2.33 20.42 1.40
C LEU A 178 3.42 20.33 2.48
N LEU A 179 4.26 21.36 2.59
CA LEU A 179 5.37 21.38 3.55
C LEU A 179 4.89 21.34 4.99
N GLU A 180 3.83 22.07 5.31
CA GLU A 180 3.23 22.08 6.66
C GLU A 180 2.69 20.70 7.02
N ARG A 181 1.98 20.03 6.09
CA ARG A 181 1.50 18.66 6.30
C ARG A 181 2.63 17.65 6.49
N LEU A 182 3.68 17.71 5.65
CA LEU A 182 4.81 16.80 5.77
C LEU A 182 5.54 16.98 7.09
N ASP A 183 5.77 18.22 7.52
CA ASP A 183 6.40 18.54 8.81
C ASP A 183 5.54 18.05 9.97
N HIS A 184 4.23 18.29 9.90
CA HIS A 184 3.28 17.83 10.91
C HIS A 184 3.30 16.30 11.05
N VAL A 185 3.20 15.54 9.95
CA VAL A 185 3.23 14.08 9.98
C VAL A 185 4.58 13.55 10.48
N ALA A 186 5.69 14.16 10.02
CA ALA A 186 7.04 13.72 10.40
C ALA A 186 7.36 13.93 11.89
N ASN A 187 6.66 14.86 12.57
CA ASN A 187 6.94 15.25 13.95
C ASN A 187 5.80 14.95 14.94
N SER A 188 4.64 14.49 14.48
CA SER A 188 3.54 14.08 15.36
C SER A 188 3.69 12.61 15.77
N ASP A 189 3.32 12.29 17.00
CA ASP A 189 3.07 10.90 17.39
C ASP A 189 1.75 10.43 16.79
N PHE A 190 1.71 9.24 16.24
CA PHE A 190 0.50 8.70 15.63
C PHE A 190 -0.49 8.28 16.70
N ALA A 191 -1.77 8.62 16.50
CA ALA A 191 -2.82 8.15 17.36
C ALA A 191 -3.10 6.66 17.10
N ARG A 192 -3.57 5.96 18.13
CA ARG A 192 -4.03 4.57 18.05
C ARG A 192 -5.43 4.51 18.61
N VAL A 193 -6.34 3.92 17.88
CA VAL A 193 -7.76 3.82 18.25
C VAL A 193 -8.30 2.49 17.75
N THR A 194 -9.15 1.84 18.55
CA THR A 194 -9.87 0.66 18.07
C THR A 194 -10.98 1.06 17.11
N TYR A 195 -11.39 0.13 16.25
CA TYR A 195 -12.51 0.36 15.34
C TYR A 195 -13.79 0.73 16.09
N THR A 196 -14.07 0.07 17.22
CA THR A 196 -15.24 0.36 18.05
C THR A 196 -15.20 1.81 18.58
N GLU A 197 -14.09 2.25 19.15
CA GLU A 197 -13.90 3.63 19.60
C GLU A 197 -14.00 4.63 18.44
N ALA A 198 -13.43 4.28 17.27
CA ALA A 198 -13.52 5.13 16.08
C ALA A 198 -14.97 5.32 15.63
N VAL A 199 -15.78 4.26 15.62
CA VAL A 199 -17.21 4.34 15.29
C VAL A 199 -17.97 5.18 16.34
N GLU A 200 -17.69 5.00 17.63
CA GLU A 200 -18.29 5.82 18.69
C GLU A 200 -18.00 7.32 18.53
N ILE A 201 -16.75 7.66 18.16
CA ILE A 201 -16.36 9.05 17.87
C ILE A 201 -17.17 9.61 16.68
N LEU A 202 -17.34 8.83 15.62
CA LEU A 202 -18.10 9.24 14.44
C LEU A 202 -19.61 9.38 14.75
N GLU A 203 -20.19 8.45 15.53
CA GLU A 203 -21.59 8.55 15.97
C GLU A 203 -21.83 9.76 16.85
N GLN A 204 -20.91 10.10 17.75
CA GLN A 204 -20.97 11.33 18.55
C GLN A 204 -20.89 12.58 17.67
N ALA A 205 -20.08 12.58 16.61
CA ALA A 205 -20.01 13.68 15.64
C ALA A 205 -21.35 13.85 14.91
N VAL A 206 -21.97 12.75 14.48
CA VAL A 206 -23.32 12.78 13.87
C VAL A 206 -24.35 13.35 14.84
N ALA A 207 -24.35 12.90 16.10
CA ALA A 207 -25.23 13.40 17.13
C ALA A 207 -25.03 14.91 17.44
N ALA A 208 -23.79 15.40 17.25
CA ALA A 208 -23.45 16.82 17.37
C ALA A 208 -23.78 17.64 16.10
N GLY A 209 -24.33 17.01 15.06
CA GLY A 209 -24.78 17.66 13.83
C GLY A 209 -23.82 17.59 12.64
N HIS A 210 -22.72 16.85 12.74
CA HIS A 210 -21.86 16.60 11.60
C HIS A 210 -22.59 15.69 10.59
N GLN A 211 -22.47 16.00 9.30
CA GLN A 211 -23.12 15.23 8.23
C GLN A 211 -22.07 14.52 7.40
N PHE A 212 -22.21 13.20 7.31
CA PHE A 212 -21.45 12.35 6.38
C PHE A 212 -22.33 11.96 5.20
N ASP A 213 -21.73 11.75 4.04
CA ASP A 213 -22.42 11.24 2.84
C ASP A 213 -22.80 9.75 3.01
N TYR A 214 -21.99 9.00 3.76
CA TYR A 214 -22.21 7.59 4.07
C TYR A 214 -22.65 7.40 5.52
N PRO A 215 -23.53 6.43 5.80
CA PRO A 215 -23.99 6.17 7.15
C PRO A 215 -22.86 5.71 8.07
N VAL A 216 -22.96 6.08 9.34
CA VAL A 216 -22.05 5.61 10.39
C VAL A 216 -22.81 4.57 11.23
N SER A 217 -22.26 3.37 11.33
CA SER A 217 -22.72 2.34 12.26
C SER A 217 -21.64 1.28 12.45
N TRP A 218 -21.68 0.58 13.58
CA TRP A 218 -20.73 -0.51 13.81
C TRP A 218 -20.92 -1.63 12.77
N GLY A 219 -19.82 -2.22 12.29
CA GLY A 219 -19.81 -3.30 11.30
C GLY A 219 -19.69 -2.86 9.84
N ILE A 220 -19.61 -1.55 9.56
CA ILE A 220 -19.40 -1.04 8.19
C ILE A 220 -17.92 -0.80 7.89
N ASP A 221 -17.56 -0.83 6.59
CA ASP A 221 -16.27 -0.30 6.16
C ASP A 221 -16.22 1.23 6.32
N LEU A 222 -15.19 1.73 7.00
CA LEU A 222 -14.96 3.16 7.11
C LEU A 222 -14.67 3.76 5.73
N GLN A 223 -15.43 4.78 5.36
CA GLN A 223 -15.23 5.50 4.12
C GLN A 223 -14.17 6.60 4.28
N THR A 224 -13.63 7.07 3.16
CA THR A 224 -12.59 8.13 3.17
C THR A 224 -12.97 9.37 4.00
N GLU A 225 -14.24 9.75 4.00
CA GLU A 225 -14.71 10.90 4.81
C GLU A 225 -14.66 10.61 6.31
N HIS A 226 -14.97 9.37 6.74
CA HIS A 226 -14.87 8.93 8.12
C HIS A 226 -13.41 8.96 8.60
N GLU A 227 -12.51 8.40 7.77
CA GLU A 227 -11.07 8.41 8.06
C GLU A 227 -10.51 9.84 8.14
N ARG A 228 -10.95 10.73 7.25
CA ARG A 228 -10.55 12.13 7.26
C ARG A 228 -11.06 12.87 8.50
N PHE A 229 -12.29 12.65 8.90
CA PHE A 229 -12.81 13.22 10.14
C PHE A 229 -11.97 12.81 11.34
N LEU A 230 -11.67 11.51 11.47
CA LEU A 230 -10.82 10.99 12.55
C LEU A 230 -9.43 11.63 12.55
N THR A 231 -8.78 11.69 11.39
CA THR A 231 -7.39 12.14 11.28
C THR A 231 -7.24 13.67 11.25
N GLU A 232 -8.14 14.39 10.57
CA GLU A 232 -8.00 15.84 10.34
C GLU A 232 -8.76 16.69 11.37
N GLU A 233 -9.90 16.21 11.88
CA GLU A 233 -10.75 16.98 12.77
C GLU A 233 -10.66 16.53 14.22
N HIS A 234 -10.71 15.22 14.50
CA HIS A 234 -10.72 14.68 15.85
C HIS A 234 -9.31 14.58 16.44
N PHE A 235 -8.47 13.67 15.92
CA PHE A 235 -7.10 13.46 16.44
C PHE A 235 -6.10 14.50 15.95
N LYS A 236 -6.36 15.12 14.81
CA LYS A 236 -5.48 16.11 14.13
C LYS A 236 -4.06 15.62 13.92
N ARG A 237 -3.92 14.34 13.62
CA ARG A 237 -2.64 13.65 13.39
C ARG A 237 -2.87 12.30 12.71
N PRO A 238 -1.83 11.67 12.12
CA PRO A 238 -1.97 10.32 11.60
C PRO A 238 -2.47 9.36 12.67
N THR A 239 -3.32 8.41 12.27
CA THR A 239 -4.03 7.55 13.20
C THR A 239 -4.05 6.12 12.69
N PHE A 240 -3.68 5.17 13.54
CA PHE A 240 -3.93 3.76 13.34
C PHE A 240 -5.31 3.40 13.87
N VAL A 241 -6.08 2.70 13.06
CA VAL A 241 -7.34 2.06 13.48
C VAL A 241 -7.12 0.55 13.51
N THR A 242 -7.39 -0.07 14.65
CA THR A 242 -7.15 -1.49 14.89
C THR A 242 -8.45 -2.22 15.28
N ASP A 243 -8.38 -3.53 15.44
CA ASP A 243 -9.47 -4.35 15.99
C ASP A 243 -10.78 -4.21 15.21
N TYR A 244 -10.68 -4.36 13.89
CA TYR A 244 -11.82 -4.33 12.99
C TYR A 244 -12.71 -5.57 13.16
N PRO A 245 -14.04 -5.46 12.89
CA PRO A 245 -14.91 -6.63 12.83
C PRO A 245 -14.42 -7.67 11.82
N ALA A 246 -14.48 -8.96 12.21
CA ALA A 246 -13.99 -10.06 11.38
C ALA A 246 -14.71 -10.14 10.01
N GLU A 247 -15.99 -9.76 9.98
CA GLU A 247 -16.84 -9.86 8.80
C GLU A 247 -16.41 -8.94 7.65
N ILE A 248 -15.67 -7.87 7.97
CA ILE A 248 -15.21 -6.88 6.96
C ILE A 248 -13.70 -6.94 6.71
N LYS A 249 -13.03 -7.98 7.22
CA LYS A 249 -11.59 -8.19 7.03
C LYS A 249 -11.29 -9.55 6.40
N ALA A 250 -10.10 -9.66 5.84
CA ALA A 250 -9.66 -10.88 5.17
C ALA A 250 -9.55 -12.05 6.17
N PHE A 251 -9.87 -13.26 5.71
CA PHE A 251 -9.94 -14.46 6.53
C PHE A 251 -8.64 -14.84 7.24
N TYR A 252 -7.50 -14.36 6.76
CA TYR A 252 -6.16 -14.66 7.33
C TYR A 252 -5.75 -13.69 8.44
N MET A 253 -6.54 -12.67 8.71
CA MET A 253 -6.28 -11.77 9.83
C MET A 253 -6.42 -12.52 11.17
N ARG A 254 -5.52 -12.21 12.10
CA ARG A 254 -5.58 -12.80 13.44
C ARG A 254 -6.87 -12.37 14.14
N MET A 255 -7.61 -13.35 14.68
CA MET A 255 -8.78 -13.10 15.52
C MET A 255 -8.35 -12.67 16.92
N ASN A 256 -9.06 -11.69 17.48
CA ASN A 256 -8.95 -11.36 18.89
C ASN A 256 -9.65 -12.42 19.75
N GLU A 257 -9.47 -12.36 21.07
CA GLU A 257 -10.05 -13.34 22.00
C GLU A 257 -11.50 -13.02 22.38
N ASP A 258 -11.97 -11.81 22.07
CA ASP A 258 -13.31 -11.29 22.38
C ASP A 258 -14.29 -11.37 21.19
#